data_690ac316b64659b09e5c6a53b4b887a6
#
_entry.id   690ac316b64659b09e5c6a53b4b887a6
#
_cell.length_a   1.000
_cell.length_b   1.000
_cell.length_c   1.000
_cell.angle_alpha   90.00
_cell.angle_beta   90.00
_cell.angle_gamma   90.00
#
_symmetry.space_group_name_H-M   'P 1'
#
loop_
_entity.id
_entity.type
_entity.pdbx_description
1 polymer ?
#
loop_
_entity_poly.entity_id
_entity_poly.type
_entity_poly.pdbx_seq_one_letter_code
_entity_poly.pdbx_strand_id
1 'polypeptide(L)'
;YFQTRPRESQIGAWASQQSSVVASREDLARRFQELSAEFEGRDIPCPSFWGGYRVKPSAIEFWQGRPGRLHDRLLYTLSDEGFWCVQRLSP
;
A
#
# COMPACT_ATOMS: atom_id res chain seq x y z
N TYR A 1 -0.70 -8.95 -9.17
CA TYR A 1 -0.96 -8.89 -7.71
C TYR A 1 -2.44 -8.85 -7.36
N PHE A 2 -3.30 -8.13 -8.11
CA PHE A 2 -4.75 -8.09 -7.85
C PHE A 2 -5.37 -9.50 -7.78
N GLN A 3 -5.01 -10.38 -8.70
CA GLN A 3 -5.54 -11.74 -8.76
C GLN A 3 -5.10 -12.65 -7.59
N THR A 4 -4.03 -12.29 -6.88
CA THR A 4 -3.57 -13.04 -5.70
C THR A 4 -4.29 -12.64 -4.41
N ARG A 5 -5.10 -11.58 -4.43
CA ARG A 5 -5.82 -11.10 -3.26
C ARG A 5 -7.05 -11.97 -2.96
N PRO A 6 -7.47 -12.06 -1.70
CA PRO A 6 -8.73 -12.71 -1.36
C PRO A 6 -9.90 -12.12 -2.17
N ARG A 7 -10.83 -12.97 -2.56
CA ARG A 7 -11.99 -12.59 -3.39
C ARG A 7 -12.77 -11.39 -2.83
N GLU A 8 -13.00 -11.36 -1.52
CA GLU A 8 -13.67 -10.25 -0.85
C GLU A 8 -12.91 -8.92 -1.02
N SER A 9 -11.58 -8.98 -1.01
CA SER A 9 -10.74 -7.79 -1.25
C SER A 9 -10.79 -7.32 -2.70
N GLN A 10 -10.95 -8.24 -3.64
CA GLN A 10 -11.13 -7.90 -5.05
C GLN A 10 -12.49 -7.22 -5.27
N ILE A 11 -13.56 -7.75 -4.67
CA ILE A 11 -14.90 -7.14 -4.71
C ILE A 11 -14.89 -5.77 -4.01
N GLY A 12 -14.25 -5.67 -2.86
CA GLY A 12 -14.09 -4.40 -2.14
C GLY A 12 -13.41 -3.31 -2.97
N ALA A 13 -12.44 -3.68 -3.80
CA ALA A 13 -11.78 -2.73 -4.70
C ALA A 13 -12.73 -2.18 -5.78
N TRP A 14 -13.69 -2.97 -6.24
CA TRP A 14 -14.75 -2.52 -7.15
C TRP A 14 -15.83 -1.71 -6.45
N ALA A 15 -16.17 -2.07 -5.21
CA ALA A 15 -17.24 -1.41 -4.45
C ALA A 15 -16.81 -0.02 -3.94
N SER A 16 -15.52 0.18 -3.67
CA SER A 16 -14.99 1.38 -3.03
C SER A 16 -14.23 2.26 -4.02
N GLN A 17 -14.70 3.48 -4.18
CA GLN A 17 -13.92 4.54 -4.80
C GLN A 17 -13.08 5.23 -3.71
N GLN A 18 -11.83 4.82 -3.57
CA GLN A 18 -10.95 5.24 -2.47
C GLN A 18 -10.97 6.75 -2.24
N SER A 19 -11.15 7.14 -0.99
CA SER A 19 -11.14 8.55 -0.54
C SER A 19 -12.28 9.41 -1.08
N SER A 20 -13.23 8.87 -1.82
CA SER A 20 -14.45 9.60 -2.18
C SER A 20 -15.45 9.61 -1.03
N VAL A 21 -16.31 10.61 -1.02
CA VAL A 21 -17.42 10.67 -0.07
C VAL A 21 -18.48 9.64 -0.43
N VAL A 22 -18.90 8.84 0.54
CA VAL A 22 -20.06 7.96 0.43
C VAL A 22 -21.16 8.45 1.36
N ALA A 23 -22.41 8.25 0.98
CA ALA A 23 -23.56 8.74 1.75
C ALA A 23 -23.71 8.00 3.08
N SER A 24 -23.49 6.67 3.09
CA SER A 24 -23.62 5.86 4.31
C SER A 24 -22.78 4.57 4.20
N ARG A 25 -22.60 3.91 5.36
CA ARG A 25 -22.01 2.57 5.42
C ARG A 25 -22.90 1.54 4.70
N GLU A 26 -24.20 1.70 4.78
CA GLU A 26 -25.22 0.83 4.17
C GLU A 26 -25.13 0.88 2.66
N ASP A 27 -24.87 2.05 2.08
CA ASP A 27 -24.67 2.20 0.63
C ASP A 27 -23.44 1.43 0.15
N LEU A 28 -22.34 1.50 0.91
CA LEU A 28 -21.14 0.75 0.60
C LEU A 28 -21.37 -0.76 0.71
N ALA A 29 -22.08 -1.20 1.75
CA ALA A 29 -22.43 -2.61 1.95
C ALA A 29 -23.34 -3.14 0.83
N ARG A 30 -24.33 -2.37 0.42
CA ARG A 30 -25.20 -2.70 -0.70
C ARG A 30 -24.40 -2.86 -1.98
N ARG A 31 -23.53 -1.91 -2.30
CA ARG A 31 -22.65 -1.97 -3.48
C ARG A 31 -21.77 -3.22 -3.48
N PHE A 32 -21.24 -3.57 -2.33
CA PHE A 32 -20.45 -4.79 -2.18
C PHE A 32 -21.28 -6.05 -2.47
N GLN A 33 -22.52 -6.14 -1.98
CA GLN A 33 -23.42 -7.26 -2.22
C GLN A 33 -23.82 -7.38 -3.69
N GLU A 34 -24.15 -6.27 -4.35
CA GLU A 34 -24.47 -6.22 -5.77
C GLU A 34 -23.31 -6.78 -6.61
N LEU A 35 -22.08 -6.33 -6.34
CA LEU A 35 -20.89 -6.80 -7.05
C LEU A 35 -20.55 -8.26 -6.72
N SER A 36 -20.79 -8.71 -5.48
CA SER A 36 -20.63 -10.12 -5.10
C SER A 36 -21.52 -11.02 -5.93
N ALA A 37 -22.78 -10.63 -6.13
CA ALA A 37 -23.72 -11.35 -6.97
C ALA A 37 -23.35 -11.28 -8.46
N GLU A 38 -22.94 -10.10 -8.94
CA GLU A 38 -22.53 -9.89 -10.33
C GLU A 38 -21.34 -10.77 -10.72
N PHE A 39 -20.34 -10.89 -9.83
CA PHE A 39 -19.15 -11.71 -10.06
C PHE A 39 -19.28 -13.17 -9.64
N GLU A 40 -20.46 -13.61 -9.18
CA GLU A 40 -20.62 -15.00 -8.73
C GLU A 40 -20.26 -16.00 -9.84
N GLY A 41 -19.45 -17.00 -9.49
CA GLY A 41 -19.04 -18.07 -10.38
C GLY A 41 -18.03 -17.69 -11.47
N ARG A 42 -17.47 -16.49 -11.43
CA ARG A 42 -16.46 -16.04 -12.41
C ARG A 42 -15.31 -15.29 -11.76
N ASP A 43 -14.23 -15.13 -12.49
CA ASP A 43 -13.07 -14.34 -12.06
C ASP A 43 -13.43 -12.85 -12.01
N ILE A 44 -12.86 -12.16 -11.02
CA ILE A 44 -13.03 -10.72 -10.86
C ILE A 44 -11.92 -10.02 -11.61
N PRO A 45 -12.21 -9.25 -12.67
CA PRO A 45 -11.18 -8.51 -13.38
C PRO A 45 -10.58 -7.41 -12.51
N CYS A 46 -9.32 -7.08 -12.74
CA CYS A 46 -8.69 -5.94 -12.09
C CYS A 46 -9.32 -4.64 -12.61
N PRO A 47 -9.85 -3.77 -11.74
CA PRO A 47 -10.37 -2.48 -12.19
C PRO A 47 -9.30 -1.64 -12.86
N SER A 48 -9.62 -0.90 -13.90
CA SER A 48 -8.68 -0.03 -14.62
C SER A 48 -8.10 1.08 -13.75
N PHE A 49 -8.82 1.48 -12.70
CA PHE A 49 -8.37 2.48 -11.73
C PHE A 49 -7.54 1.90 -10.57
N TRP A 50 -7.44 0.56 -10.48
CA TRP A 50 -6.70 -0.09 -9.41
C TRP A 50 -5.23 -0.29 -9.80
N GLY A 51 -4.34 0.09 -8.91
CA GLY A 51 -2.91 0.00 -9.13
C GLY A 51 -2.12 0.22 -7.85
N GLY A 52 -0.88 0.62 -8.01
CA GLY A 52 0.02 0.90 -6.89
C GLY A 52 1.20 1.74 -7.33
N TYR A 53 2.02 2.08 -6.34
CA TYR A 53 3.23 2.86 -6.54
C TYR A 53 4.45 2.02 -6.26
N ARG A 54 5.50 2.22 -7.06
CA ARG A 54 6.83 1.69 -6.78
C ARG A 54 7.70 2.83 -6.27
N VAL A 55 8.13 2.75 -5.02
CA VAL A 55 9.10 3.68 -4.48
C VAL A 55 10.50 3.24 -4.90
N LYS A 56 11.26 4.15 -5.52
CA LYS A 56 12.69 3.98 -5.78
C LYS A 56 13.44 4.88 -4.82
N PRO A 57 13.97 4.35 -3.72
CA PRO A 57 14.63 5.17 -2.72
C PRO A 57 16.00 5.64 -3.23
N SER A 58 16.31 6.90 -2.97
CA SER A 58 17.67 7.46 -3.09
C SER A 58 18.36 7.59 -1.72
N ALA A 59 17.55 7.56 -0.65
CA ALA A 59 18.04 7.54 0.73
C ALA A 59 17.10 6.69 1.58
N ILE A 60 17.68 5.95 2.52
CA ILE A 60 16.96 5.12 3.49
C ILE A 60 17.61 5.32 4.84
N GLU A 61 16.84 5.68 5.86
CA GLU A 61 17.33 5.72 7.24
C GLU A 61 16.76 4.53 8.02
N PHE A 62 17.67 3.77 8.64
CA PHE A 62 17.33 2.74 9.62
C PHE A 62 17.53 3.30 11.02
N TRP A 63 16.49 3.23 11.82
CA TRP A 63 16.46 3.77 13.16
C TRP A 63 16.18 2.67 14.19
N GLN A 64 16.95 2.66 15.28
CA GLN A 64 16.77 1.76 16.41
C GLN A 64 16.78 2.53 17.72
N GLY A 65 15.72 2.40 18.52
CA GLY A 65 15.63 3.00 19.84
C GLY A 65 16.66 2.43 20.81
N ARG A 66 17.34 3.34 21.55
CA ARG A 66 18.31 3.00 22.61
C ARG A 66 18.05 3.82 23.85
N PRO A 67 18.47 3.34 25.06
CA PRO A 67 18.38 4.10 26.29
C PRO A 67 19.12 5.44 26.21
N GLY A 68 18.68 6.41 27.03
CA GLY A 68 19.32 7.73 27.10
C GLY A 68 19.17 8.57 25.83
N ARG A 69 18.22 8.22 24.94
CA ARG A 69 18.01 8.85 23.64
C ARG A 69 19.20 8.71 22.67
N LEU A 70 20.15 7.84 22.99
CA LEU A 70 21.33 7.56 22.14
C LEU A 70 20.95 6.53 21.04
N HIS A 71 19.95 6.88 20.25
CA HIS A 71 19.38 6.03 19.21
C HIS A 71 20.41 5.73 18.11
N ASP A 72 20.38 4.51 17.60
CA ASP A 72 21.13 4.19 16.38
C ASP A 72 20.39 4.73 15.16
N ARG A 73 21.09 5.47 14.33
CA ARG A 73 20.59 6.01 13.08
C ARG A 73 21.61 5.73 11.98
N LEU A 74 21.23 4.90 11.01
CA LEU A 74 22.08 4.56 9.89
C LEU A 74 21.42 5.08 8.60
N LEU A 75 22.06 6.05 7.97
CA LEU A 75 21.62 6.62 6.72
C LEU A 75 22.34 5.95 5.55
N TYR A 76 21.57 5.37 4.67
CA TYR A 76 22.02 4.86 3.38
C TYR A 76 21.68 5.88 2.31
N THR A 77 22.64 6.31 1.52
CA THR A 77 22.43 7.19 0.37
C THR A 77 22.94 6.51 -0.89
N LEU A 78 22.15 6.62 -1.96
CA LEU A 78 22.53 6.08 -3.27
C LEU A 78 23.38 7.10 -4.00
N SER A 79 24.60 6.73 -4.39
CA SER A 79 25.45 7.56 -5.24
C SER A 79 24.97 7.61 -6.67
N ASP A 80 25.40 8.60 -7.44
CA ASP A 80 25.09 8.69 -8.88
C ASP A 80 25.61 7.50 -9.68
N GLU A 81 26.63 6.80 -9.17
CA GLU A 81 27.21 5.60 -9.75
C GLU A 81 26.46 4.31 -9.38
N GLY A 82 25.42 4.39 -8.57
CA GLY A 82 24.57 3.27 -8.18
C GLY A 82 25.06 2.48 -6.95
N PHE A 83 26.00 3.00 -6.15
CA PHE A 83 26.49 2.37 -4.93
C PHE A 83 25.81 3.00 -3.69
N TRP A 84 25.52 2.16 -2.71
CA TRP A 84 25.01 2.61 -1.42
C TRP A 84 26.16 2.96 -0.46
N CYS A 85 26.13 4.20 0.03
CA CYS A 85 27.04 4.68 1.06
C CYS A 85 26.30 4.71 2.40
N VAL A 86 26.95 4.27 3.47
CA VAL A 86 26.36 4.19 4.82
C VAL A 86 27.05 5.16 5.75
N GLN A 87 26.27 5.95 6.47
CA GLN A 87 26.75 6.88 7.47
C GLN A 87 25.92 6.73 8.75
N ARG A 88 26.57 6.92 9.90
CA ARG A 88 25.86 7.01 11.18
C ARG A 88 25.47 8.46 11.45
N LEU A 89 24.20 8.67 11.75
CA LEU A 89 23.71 9.98 12.16
C LEU A 89 23.69 10.09 13.68
N SER A 90 23.94 11.30 14.18
CA SER A 90 23.71 11.61 15.58
C SER A 90 22.21 11.58 15.89
N PRO A 91 21.80 11.00 17.01
CA PRO A 91 20.39 10.94 17.41
C PRO A 91 19.84 12.30 17.82
#